data_66547e0e353afdf2d8e645a3a0893e8d
#
_entry.id   66547e0e353afdf2d8e645a3a0893e8d
#
_cell.length_a   1.000
_cell.length_b   1.000
_cell.length_c   1.000
_cell.angle_alpha   90.00
_cell.angle_beta   90.00
_cell.angle_gamma   90.00
#
_symmetry.space_group_name_H-M   'P 1'
#
loop_
_entity.id
_entity.type
_entity.pdbx_description
1 polymer ?
#
loop_
_entity_poly.entity_id
_entity_poly.type
_entity_poly.pdbx_seq_one_letter_code
_entity_poly.pdbx_strand_id
1 'polypeptide(L)'
;MTMFFIRAITLAVFYCIAAASVAQNAAEENLSVNARFLMAARNADAAALSRELAAGAVVNSRNRLGESALIIVLKKDRVDLANFLVDAGADVNQAALNGITPLMAAAYGGHDAMVKRLLAKGADIRAVDRLQKNAMVYAAGEGRTDVVMTLINAGMTPNDVYANELTPLMWAAGFGKTATVRALLAAGADASRKDNRGKTAADMAREQGFSETVAVLQAAPR
;
A
#
# COMPACT_ATOMS: atom_id res chain seq x y z
N MET A 1 -3.21 3.38 -55.43
CA MET A 1 -3.75 2.20 -54.75
C MET A 1 -3.46 2.12 -53.27
N THR A 2 -2.36 2.67 -52.77
CA THR A 2 -1.94 2.68 -51.37
C THR A 2 -2.78 3.57 -50.41
N MET A 3 -3.34 4.65 -50.92
CA MET A 3 -4.10 5.62 -50.07
C MET A 3 -5.52 5.13 -49.70
N PHE A 4 -6.12 4.23 -50.46
CA PHE A 4 -7.42 3.61 -50.18
C PHE A 4 -7.31 2.52 -49.10
N PHE A 5 -6.18 1.78 -49.07
CA PHE A 5 -5.93 0.74 -48.05
C PHE A 5 -5.71 1.33 -46.65
N ILE A 6 -5.01 2.46 -46.54
CA ILE A 6 -4.73 3.10 -45.24
C ILE A 6 -6.04 3.67 -44.63
N ARG A 7 -6.93 4.22 -45.47
CA ARG A 7 -8.24 4.71 -44.99
C ARG A 7 -9.17 3.58 -44.54
N ALA A 8 -9.13 2.43 -45.20
CA ALA A 8 -9.93 1.25 -44.80
C ALA A 8 -9.45 0.65 -43.48
N ILE A 9 -8.13 0.60 -43.23
CA ILE A 9 -7.56 0.09 -41.99
C ILE A 9 -7.86 1.04 -40.82
N THR A 10 -7.75 2.36 -41.02
CA THR A 10 -8.11 3.34 -39.97
C THR A 10 -9.60 3.30 -39.63
N LEU A 11 -10.48 3.17 -40.61
CA LEU A 11 -11.92 3.02 -40.35
C LEU A 11 -12.24 1.72 -39.60
N ALA A 12 -11.61 0.60 -39.97
CA ALA A 12 -11.80 -0.69 -39.29
C ALA A 12 -11.31 -0.66 -37.84
N VAL A 13 -10.17 -0.02 -37.56
CA VAL A 13 -9.65 0.16 -36.21
C VAL A 13 -10.57 1.06 -35.37
N PHE A 14 -11.07 2.14 -35.93
CA PHE A 14 -12.06 3.01 -35.25
C PHE A 14 -13.38 2.28 -34.97
N TYR A 15 -13.84 1.43 -35.90
CA TYR A 15 -15.06 0.65 -35.71
C TYR A 15 -14.89 -0.44 -34.66
N CYS A 16 -13.72 -1.10 -34.60
CA CYS A 16 -13.39 -2.08 -33.56
C CYS A 16 -13.29 -1.42 -32.17
N ILE A 17 -12.69 -0.23 -32.08
CA ILE A 17 -12.58 0.51 -30.82
C ILE A 17 -13.98 0.96 -30.35
N ALA A 18 -14.80 1.47 -31.26
CA ALA A 18 -16.18 1.89 -30.95
C ALA A 18 -17.06 0.68 -30.56
N ALA A 19 -16.95 -0.44 -31.24
CA ALA A 19 -17.68 -1.67 -30.92
C ALA A 19 -17.23 -2.25 -29.57
N ALA A 20 -15.92 -2.22 -29.27
CA ALA A 20 -15.39 -2.65 -27.99
C ALA A 20 -15.88 -1.74 -26.83
N SER A 21 -15.92 -0.43 -27.03
CA SER A 21 -16.44 0.50 -26.01
C SER A 21 -17.94 0.33 -25.76
N VAL A 22 -18.74 0.08 -26.81
CA VAL A 22 -20.18 -0.21 -26.68
C VAL A 22 -20.41 -1.53 -25.94
N ALA A 23 -19.65 -2.57 -26.28
CA ALA A 23 -19.73 -3.86 -25.58
C ALA A 23 -19.29 -3.77 -24.11
N GLN A 24 -18.28 -2.96 -23.82
CA GLN A 24 -17.82 -2.68 -22.47
C GLN A 24 -18.86 -1.91 -21.65
N ASN A 25 -19.48 -0.87 -22.23
CA ASN A 25 -20.55 -0.11 -21.58
C ASN A 25 -21.79 -1.00 -21.31
N ALA A 26 -22.18 -1.84 -22.24
CA ALA A 26 -23.29 -2.78 -22.05
C ALA A 26 -22.99 -3.86 -20.98
N ALA A 27 -21.73 -4.28 -20.84
CA ALA A 27 -21.32 -5.18 -19.77
C ALA A 27 -21.30 -4.48 -18.41
N GLU A 28 -20.95 -3.20 -18.36
CA GLU A 28 -20.98 -2.38 -17.14
C GLU A 28 -22.41 -2.08 -16.66
N GLU A 29 -23.36 -1.86 -17.56
CA GLU A 29 -24.77 -1.64 -17.23
C GLU A 29 -25.42 -2.83 -16.52
N ASN A 30 -24.95 -4.05 -16.76
CA ASN A 30 -25.42 -5.26 -16.10
C ASN A 30 -24.80 -5.51 -14.72
N LEU A 31 -23.81 -4.72 -14.30
CA LEU A 31 -23.19 -4.85 -12.99
C LEU A 31 -24.01 -4.12 -11.91
N SER A 32 -23.99 -4.66 -10.69
CA SER A 32 -24.55 -3.93 -9.55
C SER A 32 -23.79 -2.62 -9.32
N VAL A 33 -24.46 -1.60 -8.73
CA VAL A 33 -23.87 -0.31 -8.39
C VAL A 33 -22.57 -0.47 -7.58
N ASN A 34 -22.51 -1.41 -6.64
CA ASN A 34 -21.32 -1.69 -5.86
C ASN A 34 -20.18 -2.28 -6.72
N ALA A 35 -20.50 -3.12 -7.70
CA ALA A 35 -19.50 -3.66 -8.61
C ALA A 35 -18.90 -2.57 -9.52
N ARG A 36 -19.73 -1.67 -10.06
CA ARG A 36 -19.26 -0.51 -10.83
C ARG A 36 -18.40 0.42 -9.98
N PHE A 37 -18.79 0.67 -8.72
CA PHE A 37 -18.01 1.46 -7.77
C PHE A 37 -16.61 0.88 -7.53
N LEU A 38 -16.51 -0.44 -7.30
CA LEU A 38 -15.22 -1.11 -7.12
C LEU A 38 -14.38 -1.15 -8.42
N MET A 39 -15.05 -1.22 -9.59
CA MET A 39 -14.37 -1.06 -10.88
C MET A 39 -13.83 0.36 -11.06
N ALA A 40 -14.59 1.40 -10.71
CA ALA A 40 -14.14 2.78 -10.72
C ALA A 40 -12.89 2.98 -9.84
N ALA A 41 -12.87 2.40 -8.65
CA ALA A 41 -11.69 2.38 -7.79
C ALA A 41 -10.49 1.67 -8.46
N ARG A 42 -10.74 0.52 -9.08
CA ARG A 42 -9.71 -0.24 -9.80
C ARG A 42 -9.16 0.51 -11.01
N ASN A 43 -9.99 1.28 -11.69
CA ASN A 43 -9.59 2.09 -12.84
C ASN A 43 -9.04 3.47 -12.43
N ALA A 44 -9.09 3.78 -11.13
CA ALA A 44 -8.72 5.08 -10.55
C ALA A 44 -9.50 6.24 -11.18
N ASP A 45 -10.78 6.01 -11.50
CA ASP A 45 -11.70 6.97 -12.12
C ASP A 45 -12.47 7.73 -11.03
N ALA A 46 -12.05 8.98 -10.79
CA ALA A 46 -12.66 9.85 -9.78
C ALA A 46 -14.13 10.19 -10.10
N ALA A 47 -14.45 10.43 -11.39
CA ALA A 47 -15.80 10.81 -11.81
C ALA A 47 -16.77 9.62 -11.63
N ALA A 48 -16.34 8.43 -12.04
CA ALA A 48 -17.10 7.21 -11.84
C ALA A 48 -17.30 6.89 -10.35
N LEU A 49 -16.26 7.02 -9.51
CA LEU A 49 -16.38 6.82 -8.05
C LEU A 49 -17.46 7.73 -7.46
N SER A 50 -17.42 9.02 -7.78
CA SER A 50 -18.41 9.99 -7.29
C SER A 50 -19.82 9.65 -7.79
N ARG A 51 -19.96 9.33 -9.08
CA ARG A 51 -21.24 8.97 -9.69
C ARG A 51 -21.87 7.73 -9.06
N GLU A 52 -21.07 6.68 -8.84
CA GLU A 52 -21.59 5.43 -8.27
C GLU A 52 -21.95 5.58 -6.78
N LEU A 53 -21.23 6.40 -6.01
CA LEU A 53 -21.64 6.76 -4.65
C LEU A 53 -22.96 7.53 -4.64
N ALA A 54 -23.14 8.51 -5.54
CA ALA A 54 -24.39 9.24 -5.69
C ALA A 54 -25.54 8.32 -6.13
N ALA A 55 -25.25 7.25 -6.88
CA ALA A 55 -26.22 6.23 -7.28
C ALA A 55 -26.53 5.19 -6.17
N GLY A 56 -25.99 5.38 -4.95
CA GLY A 56 -26.27 4.54 -3.80
C GLY A 56 -25.28 3.37 -3.60
N ALA A 57 -24.08 3.42 -4.17
CA ALA A 57 -23.04 2.44 -3.85
C ALA A 57 -22.68 2.52 -2.38
N VAL A 58 -22.46 1.36 -1.76
CA VAL A 58 -21.99 1.27 -0.39
C VAL A 58 -20.47 1.49 -0.38
N VAL A 59 -20.01 2.58 0.27
CA VAL A 59 -18.59 2.98 0.31
C VAL A 59 -17.67 1.86 0.82
N ASN A 60 -18.18 1.02 1.73
CA ASN A 60 -17.48 -0.12 2.34
C ASN A 60 -17.74 -1.46 1.62
N SER A 61 -18.25 -1.43 0.38
CA SER A 61 -18.35 -2.66 -0.42
C SER A 61 -16.97 -3.26 -0.68
N ARG A 62 -16.96 -4.58 -0.90
CA ARG A 62 -15.73 -5.38 -1.01
C ARG A 62 -15.74 -6.19 -2.31
N ASN A 63 -14.57 -6.32 -2.92
CA ASN A 63 -14.37 -7.26 -4.03
C ASN A 63 -14.20 -8.71 -3.50
N ARG A 64 -13.96 -9.66 -4.42
CA ARG A 64 -13.74 -11.08 -4.08
C ARG A 64 -12.51 -11.33 -3.21
N LEU A 65 -11.54 -10.41 -3.18
CA LEU A 65 -10.37 -10.45 -2.30
C LEU A 65 -10.63 -9.78 -0.95
N GLY A 66 -11.86 -9.30 -0.72
CA GLY A 66 -12.24 -8.56 0.47
C GLY A 66 -11.71 -7.12 0.49
N GLU A 67 -11.12 -6.64 -0.60
CA GLU A 67 -10.58 -5.27 -0.67
C GLU A 67 -11.71 -4.26 -0.84
N SER A 68 -11.71 -3.22 -0.01
CA SER A 68 -12.55 -2.03 -0.18
C SER A 68 -11.98 -1.10 -1.27
N ALA A 69 -12.79 -0.17 -1.75
CA ALA A 69 -12.34 0.87 -2.68
C ALA A 69 -11.13 1.64 -2.11
N LEU A 70 -11.10 1.92 -0.78
CA LEU A 70 -10.00 2.60 -0.12
C LEU A 70 -8.68 1.83 -0.24
N ILE A 71 -8.68 0.51 0.02
CA ILE A 71 -7.48 -0.33 -0.14
C ILE A 71 -7.04 -0.36 -1.62
N ILE A 72 -7.98 -0.48 -2.55
CA ILE A 72 -7.69 -0.55 -3.98
C ILE A 72 -6.98 0.72 -4.47
N VAL A 73 -7.48 1.91 -4.12
CA VAL A 73 -6.88 3.17 -4.57
C VAL A 73 -5.53 3.44 -3.89
N LEU A 74 -5.36 3.07 -2.61
CA LEU A 74 -4.07 3.16 -1.91
C LEU A 74 -3.00 2.27 -2.55
N LYS A 75 -3.34 1.04 -2.93
CA LYS A 75 -2.43 0.13 -3.66
C LYS A 75 -2.07 0.62 -5.07
N LYS A 76 -2.77 1.64 -5.57
CA LYS A 76 -2.52 2.32 -6.85
C LYS A 76 -1.88 3.69 -6.70
N ASP A 77 -1.40 4.03 -5.51
CA ASP A 77 -0.81 5.32 -5.17
C ASP A 77 -1.75 6.53 -5.42
N ARG A 78 -3.07 6.29 -5.45
CA ARG A 78 -4.08 7.34 -5.67
C ARG A 78 -4.55 7.92 -4.34
N VAL A 79 -3.66 8.69 -3.70
CA VAL A 79 -3.91 9.35 -2.42
C VAL A 79 -5.05 10.37 -2.50
N ASP A 80 -5.22 11.01 -3.65
CA ASP A 80 -6.34 11.90 -3.94
C ASP A 80 -7.69 11.19 -3.77
N LEU A 81 -7.83 10.01 -4.38
CA LEU A 81 -9.04 9.19 -4.27
C LEU A 81 -9.20 8.57 -2.88
N ALA A 82 -8.10 8.21 -2.23
CA ALA A 82 -8.14 7.73 -0.85
C ALA A 82 -8.68 8.82 0.09
N ASN A 83 -8.25 10.07 -0.09
CA ASN A 83 -8.79 11.21 0.65
C ASN A 83 -10.30 11.36 0.42
N PHE A 84 -10.75 11.33 -0.82
CA PHE A 84 -12.16 11.40 -1.18
C PHE A 84 -12.97 10.28 -0.51
N LEU A 85 -12.49 9.04 -0.53
CA LEU A 85 -13.18 7.91 0.08
C LEU A 85 -13.24 8.01 1.61
N VAL A 86 -12.18 8.49 2.26
CA VAL A 86 -12.17 8.73 3.71
C VAL A 86 -13.18 9.82 4.07
N ASP A 87 -13.31 10.88 3.25
CA ASP A 87 -14.33 11.91 3.44
C ASP A 87 -15.75 11.38 3.23
N ALA A 88 -15.92 10.42 2.30
CA ALA A 88 -17.19 9.73 2.06
C ALA A 88 -17.54 8.68 3.14
N GLY A 89 -16.74 8.55 4.20
CA GLY A 89 -17.02 7.64 5.32
C GLY A 89 -16.48 6.21 5.11
N ALA A 90 -15.44 6.03 4.30
CA ALA A 90 -14.79 4.72 4.19
C ALA A 90 -14.23 4.27 5.55
N ASP A 91 -14.49 3.01 5.90
CA ASP A 91 -13.96 2.39 7.12
C ASP A 91 -12.43 2.20 6.99
N VAL A 92 -11.70 2.94 7.82
CA VAL A 92 -10.23 2.93 7.86
C VAL A 92 -9.63 1.66 8.45
N ASN A 93 -10.48 0.81 9.06
CA ASN A 93 -10.09 -0.47 9.67
C ASN A 93 -10.54 -1.69 8.87
N GLN A 94 -11.27 -1.48 7.76
CA GLN A 94 -11.75 -2.59 6.95
C GLN A 94 -10.57 -3.30 6.24
N ALA A 95 -10.15 -4.45 6.79
CA ALA A 95 -9.09 -5.26 6.22
C ALA A 95 -9.58 -6.13 5.05
N ALA A 96 -8.73 -6.37 4.06
CA ALA A 96 -8.93 -7.36 3.01
C ALA A 96 -8.86 -8.81 3.57
N LEU A 97 -9.19 -9.82 2.74
CA LEU A 97 -9.15 -11.23 3.19
C LEU A 97 -7.76 -11.70 3.63
N ASN A 98 -6.70 -11.11 3.12
CA ASN A 98 -5.32 -11.40 3.55
C ASN A 98 -4.91 -10.62 4.82
N GLY A 99 -5.81 -9.84 5.41
CA GLY A 99 -5.55 -9.02 6.60
C GLY A 99 -4.96 -7.64 6.31
N ILE A 100 -4.67 -7.29 5.06
CA ILE A 100 -4.15 -5.96 4.71
C ILE A 100 -5.19 -4.89 5.02
N THR A 101 -4.81 -3.92 5.88
CA THR A 101 -5.62 -2.75 6.22
C THR A 101 -5.28 -1.55 5.32
N PRO A 102 -6.14 -0.51 5.27
CA PRO A 102 -5.80 0.75 4.61
C PRO A 102 -4.50 1.37 5.14
N LEU A 103 -4.25 1.30 6.46
CA LEU A 103 -3.03 1.81 7.07
C LEU A 103 -1.78 1.09 6.55
N MET A 104 -1.82 -0.23 6.42
CA MET A 104 -0.72 -1.02 5.85
C MET A 104 -0.47 -0.67 4.38
N ALA A 105 -1.54 -0.49 3.59
CA ALA A 105 -1.42 -0.11 2.18
C ALA A 105 -0.81 1.30 2.03
N ALA A 106 -1.23 2.27 2.85
CA ALA A 106 -0.66 3.61 2.87
C ALA A 106 0.81 3.60 3.32
N ALA A 107 1.15 2.78 4.32
CA ALA A 107 2.51 2.63 4.83
C ALA A 107 3.45 2.01 3.78
N TYR A 108 3.01 0.99 3.08
CA TYR A 108 3.74 0.38 1.95
C TYR A 108 4.05 1.40 0.85
N GLY A 109 3.04 2.19 0.45
CA GLY A 109 3.19 3.27 -0.53
C GLY A 109 4.09 4.41 -0.09
N GLY A 110 4.29 4.61 1.22
CA GLY A 110 5.06 5.74 1.76
C GLY A 110 4.24 7.03 1.88
N HIS A 111 2.92 6.91 1.93
CA HIS A 111 1.99 8.05 1.95
C HIS A 111 1.83 8.63 3.36
N ASP A 112 2.86 9.31 3.86
CA ASP A 112 2.95 9.81 5.24
C ASP A 112 1.73 10.65 5.65
N ALA A 113 1.30 11.60 4.82
CA ALA A 113 0.12 12.41 5.10
C ALA A 113 -1.16 11.57 5.23
N MET A 114 -1.31 10.52 4.41
CA MET A 114 -2.43 9.60 4.49
C MET A 114 -2.34 8.71 5.72
N VAL A 115 -1.14 8.24 6.10
CA VAL A 115 -0.92 7.49 7.35
C VAL A 115 -1.37 8.32 8.55
N LYS A 116 -0.92 9.59 8.65
CA LYS A 116 -1.36 10.52 9.70
C LYS A 116 -2.88 10.69 9.72
N ARG A 117 -3.48 10.84 8.55
CA ARG A 117 -4.92 10.99 8.41
C ARG A 117 -5.69 9.74 8.86
N LEU A 118 -5.26 8.55 8.44
CA LEU A 118 -5.88 7.29 8.84
C LEU A 118 -5.79 7.08 10.36
N LEU A 119 -4.62 7.37 10.96
CA LEU A 119 -4.44 7.31 12.41
C LEU A 119 -5.36 8.30 13.14
N ALA A 120 -5.48 9.53 12.66
CA ALA A 120 -6.40 10.53 13.20
C ALA A 120 -7.88 10.12 13.09
N LYS A 121 -8.22 9.23 12.13
CA LYS A 121 -9.56 8.63 11.97
C LYS A 121 -9.74 7.32 12.74
N GLY A 122 -8.79 6.95 13.60
CA GLY A 122 -8.87 5.76 14.45
C GLY A 122 -8.44 4.47 13.77
N ALA A 123 -7.56 4.53 12.77
CA ALA A 123 -6.96 3.31 12.21
C ALA A 123 -6.14 2.58 13.29
N ASP A 124 -6.36 1.27 13.40
CA ASP A 124 -5.62 0.42 14.34
C ASP A 124 -4.16 0.28 13.89
N ILE A 125 -3.29 0.97 14.62
CA ILE A 125 -1.84 0.99 14.38
C ILE A 125 -1.20 -0.38 14.62
N ARG A 126 -1.84 -1.27 15.41
CA ARG A 126 -1.32 -2.58 15.80
C ARG A 126 -1.90 -3.73 14.97
N ALA A 127 -2.85 -3.45 14.08
CA ALA A 127 -3.40 -4.47 13.20
C ALA A 127 -2.29 -5.23 12.45
N VAL A 128 -2.45 -6.54 12.30
CA VAL A 128 -1.52 -7.40 11.56
C VAL A 128 -2.23 -8.14 10.43
N ASP A 129 -1.53 -8.40 9.36
CA ASP A 129 -1.99 -9.24 8.26
C ASP A 129 -1.83 -10.74 8.59
N ARG A 130 -2.18 -11.61 7.64
CA ARG A 130 -2.03 -13.07 7.81
C ARG A 130 -0.58 -13.54 7.95
N LEU A 131 0.38 -12.70 7.56
CA LEU A 131 1.82 -12.97 7.71
C LEU A 131 2.39 -12.33 8.99
N GLN A 132 1.52 -11.85 9.91
CA GLN A 132 1.87 -11.15 11.13
C GLN A 132 2.70 -9.89 10.89
N LYS A 133 2.48 -9.22 9.74
CA LYS A 133 3.10 -7.93 9.41
C LYS A 133 2.10 -6.82 9.67
N ASN A 134 2.58 -5.71 10.20
CA ASN A 134 1.81 -4.49 10.39
C ASN A 134 2.34 -3.33 9.51
N ALA A 135 1.79 -2.13 9.68
CA ALA A 135 2.20 -0.95 8.94
C ALA A 135 3.70 -0.62 9.10
N MET A 136 4.28 -0.82 10.31
CA MET A 136 5.69 -0.58 10.57
C MET A 136 6.61 -1.50 9.75
N VAL A 137 6.27 -2.80 9.70
CA VAL A 137 7.03 -3.79 8.90
C VAL A 137 7.00 -3.42 7.42
N TYR A 138 5.85 -3.05 6.90
CA TYR A 138 5.72 -2.62 5.50
C TYR A 138 6.53 -1.36 5.22
N ALA A 139 6.43 -0.33 6.07
CA ALA A 139 7.18 0.91 5.91
C ALA A 139 8.69 0.69 6.00
N ALA A 140 9.16 -0.10 6.97
CA ALA A 140 10.58 -0.38 7.17
C ALA A 140 11.19 -1.17 5.99
N GLY A 141 10.51 -2.23 5.54
CA GLY A 141 10.95 -3.05 4.42
C GLY A 141 11.00 -2.30 3.10
N GLU A 142 10.08 -1.37 2.88
CA GLU A 142 10.03 -0.53 1.68
C GLU A 142 10.90 0.74 1.77
N GLY A 143 11.50 1.02 2.94
CA GLY A 143 12.35 2.19 3.12
C GLY A 143 11.57 3.51 3.25
N ARG A 144 10.33 3.45 3.73
CA ARG A 144 9.46 4.62 3.90
C ARG A 144 9.77 5.33 5.22
N THR A 145 10.92 5.99 5.27
CA THR A 145 11.50 6.56 6.50
C THR A 145 10.53 7.50 7.23
N ASP A 146 9.85 8.40 6.51
CA ASP A 146 8.92 9.35 7.12
C ASP A 146 7.74 8.63 7.77
N VAL A 147 7.20 7.60 7.12
CA VAL A 147 6.13 6.76 7.67
C VAL A 147 6.60 6.00 8.91
N VAL A 148 7.82 5.43 8.89
CA VAL A 148 8.41 4.77 10.06
C VAL A 148 8.45 5.73 11.24
N MET A 149 8.93 6.95 11.03
CA MET A 149 9.00 7.98 12.08
C MET A 149 7.60 8.41 12.55
N THR A 150 6.65 8.55 11.64
CA THR A 150 5.25 8.84 11.99
C THR A 150 4.64 7.74 12.86
N LEU A 151 4.88 6.47 12.55
CA LEU A 151 4.38 5.35 13.35
C LEU A 151 5.04 5.27 14.73
N ILE A 152 6.34 5.58 14.85
CA ILE A 152 7.04 5.69 16.14
C ILE A 152 6.43 6.84 16.96
N ASN A 153 6.24 8.00 16.37
CA ASN A 153 5.62 9.16 17.05
C ASN A 153 4.17 8.89 17.47
N ALA A 154 3.49 7.98 16.80
CA ALA A 154 2.15 7.51 17.13
C ALA A 154 2.11 6.38 18.18
N GLY A 155 3.26 6.02 18.79
CA GLY A 155 3.36 5.10 19.92
C GLY A 155 3.80 3.67 19.58
N MET A 156 4.31 3.42 18.38
CA MET A 156 5.05 2.17 18.09
C MET A 156 6.50 2.31 18.59
N THR A 157 7.12 1.20 18.97
CA THR A 157 8.53 1.23 19.35
C THR A 157 9.43 0.74 18.21
N PRO A 158 10.67 1.29 18.07
CA PRO A 158 11.61 0.80 17.06
C PRO A 158 12.09 -0.64 17.35
N ASN A 159 11.77 -1.14 18.56
CA ASN A 159 12.17 -2.46 19.05
C ASN A 159 11.00 -3.45 19.15
N ASP A 160 9.83 -3.13 18.61
CA ASP A 160 8.73 -4.09 18.51
C ASP A 160 9.18 -5.33 17.74
N VAL A 161 8.67 -6.49 18.17
CA VAL A 161 9.05 -7.79 17.61
C VAL A 161 7.88 -8.39 16.87
N TYR A 162 8.14 -8.88 15.68
CA TYR A 162 7.15 -9.47 14.76
C TYR A 162 7.44 -10.95 14.52
N ALA A 163 6.76 -11.56 13.56
CA ALA A 163 7.01 -12.96 13.20
C ALA A 163 8.50 -13.25 13.03
N ASN A 164 8.94 -14.42 13.52
CA ASN A 164 10.32 -14.88 13.52
C ASN A 164 11.29 -14.02 14.34
N GLU A 165 10.79 -13.29 15.33
CA GLU A 165 11.55 -12.36 16.16
C GLU A 165 12.21 -11.21 15.39
N LEU A 166 11.67 -10.88 14.20
CA LEU A 166 12.18 -9.80 13.37
C LEU A 166 11.76 -8.43 13.92
N THR A 167 12.71 -7.49 13.94
CA THR A 167 12.47 -6.09 14.29
C THR A 167 12.33 -5.22 13.03
N PRO A 168 11.79 -3.97 13.12
CA PRO A 168 11.80 -3.02 12.02
C PRO A 168 13.20 -2.78 11.44
N LEU A 169 14.22 -2.73 12.31
CA LEU A 169 15.61 -2.58 11.90
C LEU A 169 16.09 -3.73 11.01
N MET A 170 15.73 -4.98 11.37
CA MET A 170 16.06 -6.16 10.57
C MET A 170 15.36 -6.15 9.22
N TRP A 171 14.09 -5.73 9.16
CA TRP A 171 13.38 -5.56 7.90
C TRP A 171 14.05 -4.51 7.00
N ALA A 172 14.35 -3.32 7.53
CA ALA A 172 15.03 -2.28 6.77
C ALA A 172 16.43 -2.73 6.29
N ALA A 173 17.18 -3.42 7.16
CA ALA A 173 18.52 -3.91 6.85
C ALA A 173 18.51 -5.01 5.78
N GLY A 174 17.60 -5.98 5.90
CA GLY A 174 17.47 -7.09 4.95
C GLY A 174 17.06 -6.68 3.55
N PHE A 175 16.50 -5.47 3.39
CA PHE A 175 16.16 -4.86 2.10
C PHE A 175 17.07 -3.68 1.72
N GLY A 176 18.19 -3.46 2.42
CA GLY A 176 19.18 -2.43 2.09
C GLY A 176 18.67 -1.00 2.21
N LYS A 177 17.69 -0.76 3.09
CA LYS A 177 17.07 0.57 3.26
C LYS A 177 17.91 1.44 4.21
N THR A 178 19.12 1.81 3.79
CA THR A 178 20.13 2.46 4.62
C THR A 178 19.62 3.72 5.34
N ALA A 179 18.81 4.57 4.65
CA ALA A 179 18.25 5.77 5.27
C ALA A 179 17.31 5.42 6.44
N THR A 180 16.46 4.41 6.25
CA THR A 180 15.53 3.93 7.30
C THR A 180 16.28 3.26 8.44
N VAL A 181 17.36 2.51 8.15
CA VAL A 181 18.26 1.95 9.18
C VAL A 181 18.85 3.07 10.04
N ARG A 182 19.39 4.14 9.45
CA ARG A 182 19.91 5.30 10.19
C ARG A 182 18.83 5.94 11.08
N ALA A 183 17.62 6.14 10.55
CA ALA A 183 16.51 6.73 11.29
C ALA A 183 16.07 5.84 12.46
N LEU A 184 15.96 4.54 12.25
CA LEU A 184 15.60 3.58 13.30
C LEU A 184 16.67 3.52 14.41
N LEU A 185 17.96 3.52 14.07
CA LEU A 185 19.05 3.60 15.04
C LEU A 185 19.00 4.91 15.85
N ALA A 186 18.76 6.04 15.18
CA ALA A 186 18.59 7.34 15.84
C ALA A 186 17.37 7.37 16.77
N ALA A 187 16.33 6.59 16.45
CA ALA A 187 15.14 6.42 17.29
C ALA A 187 15.32 5.37 18.42
N GLY A 188 16.52 4.83 18.59
CA GLY A 188 16.83 3.88 19.67
C GLY A 188 16.58 2.40 19.31
N ALA A 189 16.63 2.04 18.03
CA ALA A 189 16.60 0.63 17.65
C ALA A 189 17.85 -0.09 18.11
N ASP A 190 17.67 -1.27 18.74
CA ASP A 190 18.74 -2.11 19.23
C ASP A 190 19.31 -2.98 18.09
N ALA A 191 20.52 -2.63 17.63
CA ALA A 191 21.21 -3.35 16.55
C ALA A 191 21.73 -4.73 16.97
N SER A 192 21.79 -5.02 18.27
CA SER A 192 22.31 -6.29 18.80
C SER A 192 21.26 -7.41 18.82
N ARG A 193 19.99 -7.08 18.67
CA ARG A 193 18.90 -8.06 18.65
C ARG A 193 19.11 -9.10 17.56
N LYS A 194 18.67 -10.31 17.86
CA LYS A 194 18.77 -11.45 16.94
C LYS A 194 17.37 -11.98 16.62
N ASP A 195 17.19 -12.42 15.39
CA ASP A 195 16.01 -13.17 14.99
C ASP A 195 16.05 -14.61 15.54
N ASN A 196 15.00 -15.39 15.29
CA ASN A 196 14.88 -16.79 15.72
C ASN A 196 15.96 -17.74 15.12
N ARG A 197 16.78 -17.25 14.17
CA ARG A 197 17.94 -17.97 13.59
C ARG A 197 19.28 -17.47 14.17
N GLY A 198 19.23 -16.56 15.13
CA GLY A 198 20.40 -15.95 15.74
C GLY A 198 21.07 -14.86 14.92
N LYS A 199 20.40 -14.33 13.85
CA LYS A 199 20.97 -13.30 12.96
C LYS A 199 20.59 -11.90 13.42
N THR A 200 21.57 -11.01 13.39
CA THR A 200 21.37 -9.58 13.60
C THR A 200 20.94 -8.86 12.30
N ALA A 201 20.51 -7.60 12.40
CA ALA A 201 20.27 -6.74 11.25
C ALA A 201 21.50 -6.61 10.33
N ALA A 202 22.72 -6.55 10.92
CA ALA A 202 23.97 -6.49 10.17
C ALA A 202 24.27 -7.78 9.40
N ASP A 203 23.94 -8.94 9.99
CA ASP A 203 24.09 -10.24 9.31
C ASP A 203 23.15 -10.34 8.11
N MET A 204 21.90 -9.91 8.26
CA MET A 204 20.93 -9.90 7.16
C MET A 204 21.37 -8.99 6.01
N ALA A 205 21.84 -7.78 6.31
CA ALA A 205 22.36 -6.85 5.30
C ALA A 205 23.59 -7.44 4.59
N ARG A 206 24.48 -8.11 5.32
CA ARG A 206 25.69 -8.76 4.77
C ARG A 206 25.35 -9.89 3.82
N GLU A 207 24.39 -10.74 4.17
CA GLU A 207 23.94 -11.86 3.33
C GLU A 207 23.33 -11.41 2.01
N GLN A 208 22.72 -10.22 1.99
CA GLN A 208 22.15 -9.62 0.79
C GLN A 208 23.13 -8.71 0.03
N GLY A 209 24.36 -8.54 0.53
CA GLY A 209 25.40 -7.72 -0.12
C GLY A 209 25.24 -6.21 0.07
N PHE A 210 24.44 -5.74 1.04
CA PHE A 210 24.20 -4.31 1.29
C PHE A 210 25.32 -3.69 2.13
N SER A 211 26.52 -3.51 1.55
CA SER A 211 27.74 -3.09 2.25
C SER A 211 27.60 -1.73 2.96
N GLU A 212 26.91 -0.75 2.37
CA GLU A 212 26.66 0.55 3.04
C GLU A 212 25.81 0.36 4.30
N THR A 213 24.74 -0.45 4.21
CA THR A 213 23.89 -0.77 5.36
C THR A 213 24.67 -1.48 6.47
N VAL A 214 25.55 -2.41 6.10
CA VAL A 214 26.44 -3.10 7.05
C VAL A 214 27.35 -2.10 7.76
N ALA A 215 27.99 -1.19 7.02
CA ALA A 215 28.89 -0.18 7.62
C ALA A 215 28.14 0.72 8.63
N VAL A 216 26.91 1.14 8.31
CA VAL A 216 26.06 1.91 9.23
C VAL A 216 25.75 1.14 10.50
N LEU A 217 25.36 -0.14 10.38
CA LEU A 217 25.00 -0.97 11.52
C LEU A 217 26.22 -1.29 12.42
N GLN A 218 27.41 -1.43 11.85
CA GLN A 218 28.66 -1.65 12.59
C GLN A 218 29.16 -0.41 13.33
N ALA A 219 28.85 0.79 12.80
CA ALA A 219 29.18 2.07 13.44
C ALA A 219 28.17 2.49 14.54
N ALA A 220 27.04 1.77 14.68
CA ALA A 220 26.06 2.07 15.71
C ALA A 220 26.62 1.82 17.12
N PRO A 221 26.36 2.68 18.11
CA PRO A 221 26.73 2.42 19.50
C PRO A 221 26.09 1.12 19.98
N ARG A 222 26.86 0.36 20.77
CA ARG A 222 26.38 -0.87 21.41
C ARG A 222 25.67 -0.55 22.72
#